data_980a1689ed47b4286d0bae85c04a6d0a
#
_entry.id   980a1689ed47b4286d0bae85c04a6d0a
#
_cell.length_a   1.000
_cell.length_b   1.000
_cell.length_c   1.000
_cell.angle_alpha   90.00
_cell.angle_beta   90.00
_cell.angle_gamma   90.00
#
_symmetry.space_group_name_H-M   'P 1'
#
loop_
_entity.id
_entity.type
_entity.pdbx_description
1 polymer ?
#
loop_
_entity_poly.entity_id
_entity_poly.type
_entity_poly.pdbx_seq_one_letter_code
_entity_poly.pdbx_strand_id
1 'polypeptide(L)'
;SIRASLLFAQSNEYVWHEVVTAETDEEKLALLGSDEWRLRARHSWDNDSLETSFFREPSPMMLDNSENETGPMGITLGEYAEQLAVHPSDALAEWFILNGLSSTVTMPPWHKDDEMITRLTRDPYAVGNINDSGAHGQLFCGAGDNLLLYTDYVKGNKLSIEEAVCSQTGKLANHFGFTDRGE
;
A
#
# COMPACT_ATOMS: atom_id res chain seq x y z
N SER A 1 -0.77 6.91 0.80
CA SER A 1 -0.03 5.66 0.47
C SER A 1 -0.44 4.57 1.46
N ILE A 2 -0.48 3.35 0.97
CA ILE A 2 -0.84 2.19 1.78
C ILE A 2 0.46 1.42 2.05
N ARG A 3 0.81 1.27 3.32
CA ARG A 3 1.91 0.39 3.72
C ARG A 3 1.35 -1.01 3.95
N ALA A 4 2.02 -2.02 3.41
CA ALA A 4 1.63 -3.41 3.55
C ALA A 4 2.83 -4.32 3.76
N SER A 5 2.63 -5.44 4.46
CA SER A 5 3.54 -6.56 4.37
C SER A 5 3.43 -7.17 2.97
N LEU A 6 4.57 -7.46 2.35
CA LEU A 6 4.60 -8.04 1.01
C LEU A 6 3.90 -9.39 0.92
N LEU A 7 4.03 -10.22 1.94
CA LEU A 7 3.35 -11.50 1.97
C LEU A 7 1.83 -11.33 1.92
N PHE A 8 1.28 -10.36 2.65
CA PHE A 8 -0.14 -10.04 2.60
C PHE A 8 -0.55 -9.37 1.28
N ALA A 9 0.31 -8.50 0.74
CA ALA A 9 0.04 -7.84 -0.54
C ALA A 9 -0.16 -8.83 -1.68
N GLN A 10 0.57 -9.95 -1.65
CA GLN A 10 0.49 -11.00 -2.66
C GLN A 10 -0.37 -12.20 -2.24
N SER A 11 -0.99 -12.19 -1.06
CA SER A 11 -1.77 -13.31 -0.54
C SER A 11 -2.98 -13.69 -1.41
N ASN A 12 -3.48 -12.76 -2.21
CA ASN A 12 -4.62 -13.01 -3.11
C ASN A 12 -4.20 -13.64 -4.45
N GLU A 13 -2.91 -13.69 -4.71
CA GLU A 13 -2.37 -14.35 -5.88
C GLU A 13 -2.09 -15.82 -5.51
N TYR A 14 -2.68 -16.74 -6.28
CA TYR A 14 -2.79 -18.15 -5.89
C TYR A 14 -1.44 -18.80 -5.52
N VAL A 15 -0.40 -18.57 -6.30
CA VAL A 15 0.92 -19.18 -6.05
C VAL A 15 1.63 -18.53 -4.87
N TRP A 16 1.52 -17.22 -4.73
CA TRP A 16 2.09 -16.49 -3.58
C TRP A 16 1.39 -16.83 -2.27
N HIS A 17 0.12 -17.26 -2.32
CA HIS A 17 -0.60 -17.73 -1.14
C HIS A 17 0.07 -18.95 -0.48
N GLU A 18 0.75 -19.78 -1.25
CA GLU A 18 1.54 -20.89 -0.73
C GLU A 18 2.63 -20.42 0.26
N VAL A 19 3.28 -19.30 -0.04
CA VAL A 19 4.29 -18.70 0.85
C VAL A 19 3.65 -18.17 2.14
N VAL A 20 2.49 -17.50 2.01
CA VAL A 20 1.78 -16.96 3.18
C VAL A 20 1.31 -18.06 4.12
N THR A 21 0.88 -19.20 3.59
CA THR A 21 0.30 -20.30 4.36
C THR A 21 1.32 -21.33 4.83
N ALA A 22 2.59 -21.25 4.41
CA ALA A 22 3.65 -22.10 4.94
C ALA A 22 3.82 -21.89 6.45
N GLU A 23 4.05 -22.98 7.19
CA GLU A 23 4.00 -22.96 8.65
C GLU A 23 5.21 -22.24 9.27
N THR A 24 6.38 -22.39 8.66
CA THR A 24 7.64 -21.84 9.19
C THR A 24 8.31 -20.86 8.22
N ASP A 25 9.15 -20.00 8.75
CA ASP A 25 9.91 -19.05 7.94
C ASP A 25 10.92 -19.75 7.04
N GLU A 26 11.46 -20.88 7.49
CA GLU A 26 12.34 -21.73 6.68
C GLU A 26 11.61 -22.28 5.45
N GLU A 27 10.36 -22.75 5.62
CA GLU A 27 9.53 -23.20 4.49
C GLU A 27 9.21 -22.09 3.51
N LYS A 28 8.88 -20.89 4.02
CA LYS A 28 8.62 -19.69 3.20
C LYS A 28 9.85 -19.34 2.36
N LEU A 29 11.01 -19.27 3.01
CA LEU A 29 12.27 -18.97 2.31
C LEU A 29 12.65 -20.07 1.31
N ALA A 30 12.40 -21.34 1.63
CA ALA A 30 12.64 -22.45 0.72
C ALA A 30 11.76 -22.37 -0.54
N LEU A 31 10.47 -22.00 -0.40
CA LEU A 31 9.58 -21.75 -1.53
C LEU A 31 10.10 -20.58 -2.39
N LEU A 32 10.38 -19.43 -1.78
CA LEU A 32 10.90 -18.25 -2.48
C LEU A 32 12.22 -18.54 -3.22
N GLY A 33 13.05 -19.45 -2.72
CA GLY A 33 14.31 -19.88 -3.34
C GLY A 33 14.15 -20.98 -4.39
N SER A 34 12.96 -21.58 -4.54
CA SER A 34 12.73 -22.71 -5.45
C SER A 34 12.51 -22.25 -6.88
N ASP A 35 13.33 -22.76 -7.82
CA ASP A 35 13.16 -22.47 -9.25
C ASP A 35 11.81 -22.95 -9.79
N GLU A 36 11.32 -24.08 -9.32
CA GLU A 36 10.01 -24.62 -9.70
C GLU A 36 8.88 -23.71 -9.25
N TRP A 37 8.92 -23.25 -7.99
CA TRP A 37 7.94 -22.32 -7.46
C TRP A 37 7.99 -20.98 -8.21
N ARG A 38 9.19 -20.44 -8.45
CA ARG A 38 9.38 -19.18 -9.20
C ARG A 38 8.82 -19.24 -10.61
N LEU A 39 8.99 -20.36 -11.30
CA LEU A 39 8.42 -20.56 -12.63
C LEU A 39 6.88 -20.46 -12.59
N ARG A 40 6.24 -21.12 -11.61
CA ARG A 40 4.78 -21.04 -11.41
C ARG A 40 4.35 -19.63 -11.01
N ALA A 41 5.08 -18.95 -10.14
CA ALA A 41 4.81 -17.59 -9.69
C ALA A 41 4.87 -16.58 -10.85
N ARG A 42 5.86 -16.67 -11.75
CA ARG A 42 5.93 -15.85 -12.98
C ARG A 42 4.70 -16.09 -13.85
N HIS A 43 4.35 -17.35 -14.09
CA HIS A 43 3.21 -17.69 -14.92
C HIS A 43 1.90 -17.15 -14.34
N SER A 44 1.72 -17.25 -13.05
CA SER A 44 0.56 -16.71 -12.34
C SER A 44 0.53 -15.18 -12.38
N TRP A 45 1.68 -14.53 -12.22
CA TRP A 45 1.83 -13.08 -12.30
C TRP A 45 1.44 -12.50 -13.66
N ASP A 46 1.82 -13.17 -14.74
CA ASP A 46 1.59 -12.72 -16.12
C ASP A 46 0.18 -13.01 -16.64
N ASN A 47 -0.60 -13.81 -15.91
CA ASN A 47 -1.95 -14.13 -16.33
C ASN A 47 -2.99 -13.20 -15.68
N ASP A 48 -4.07 -12.93 -16.41
CA ASP A 48 -5.20 -12.08 -15.99
C ASP A 48 -5.92 -12.56 -14.72
N SER A 49 -5.53 -13.73 -14.15
CA SER A 49 -5.99 -14.21 -12.84
C SER A 49 -5.64 -13.26 -11.68
N LEU A 50 -4.77 -12.27 -11.91
CA LEU A 50 -4.54 -11.15 -11.00
C LEU A 50 -5.76 -10.21 -10.84
N GLU A 51 -6.86 -10.43 -11.55
CA GLU A 51 -8.09 -9.64 -11.38
C GLU A 51 -8.61 -9.59 -9.93
N THR A 52 -8.25 -10.59 -9.12
CA THR A 52 -8.62 -10.67 -7.70
C THR A 52 -7.57 -10.08 -6.76
N SER A 53 -6.38 -9.76 -7.25
CA SER A 53 -5.33 -9.15 -6.43
C SER A 53 -5.66 -7.69 -6.11
N PHE A 54 -5.43 -7.28 -4.87
CA PHE A 54 -5.46 -5.87 -4.48
C PHE A 54 -4.45 -5.02 -5.27
N PHE A 55 -3.41 -5.65 -5.78
CA PHE A 55 -2.33 -5.00 -6.51
C PHE A 55 -2.28 -5.53 -7.94
N ARG A 56 -3.18 -5.01 -8.78
CA ARG A 56 -3.22 -5.37 -10.22
C ARG A 56 -1.93 -5.04 -10.96
N GLU A 57 -1.21 -4.04 -10.48
CA GLU A 57 0.08 -3.62 -11.03
C GLU A 57 1.08 -3.46 -9.89
N PRO A 58 1.79 -4.53 -9.49
CA PRO A 58 2.72 -4.46 -8.38
C PRO A 58 4.03 -3.72 -8.69
N SER A 59 4.36 -3.47 -9.96
CA SER A 59 5.59 -2.76 -10.35
C SER A 59 5.78 -1.40 -9.67
N PRO A 60 4.73 -0.58 -9.40
CA PRO A 60 4.86 0.67 -8.67
C PRO A 60 5.07 0.53 -7.16
N MET A 61 5.01 -0.67 -6.59
CA MET A 61 5.34 -0.86 -5.17
C MET A 61 6.70 -0.26 -4.87
N MET A 62 6.79 0.52 -3.81
CA MET A 62 8.06 1.03 -3.31
C MET A 62 8.55 0.14 -2.18
N LEU A 63 9.77 -0.32 -2.27
CA LEU A 63 10.44 -1.08 -1.22
C LEU A 63 10.76 -0.12 -0.07
N ASP A 64 9.98 -0.19 1.02
CA ASP A 64 9.90 0.86 2.04
C ASP A 64 10.71 0.55 3.29
N ASN A 65 10.62 -0.67 3.83
CA ASN A 65 11.29 -1.04 5.05
C ASN A 65 11.88 -2.44 4.97
N SER A 66 13.19 -2.55 5.17
CA SER A 66 13.93 -3.79 5.25
C SER A 66 14.11 -4.21 6.71
N GLU A 67 13.66 -5.41 7.06
CA GLU A 67 13.86 -5.99 8.39
C GLU A 67 15.36 -6.16 8.72
N ASN A 68 16.14 -6.58 7.72
CA ASN A 68 17.59 -6.86 7.88
C ASN A 68 18.47 -5.65 7.52
N GLU A 69 17.88 -4.49 7.19
CA GLU A 69 18.59 -3.27 6.77
C GLU A 69 19.55 -3.48 5.57
N THR A 70 19.30 -4.50 4.75
CA THR A 70 20.18 -4.87 3.63
C THR A 70 19.86 -4.04 2.38
N GLY A 71 18.59 -3.60 2.22
CA GLY A 71 18.14 -2.87 1.05
C GLY A 71 17.88 -3.77 -0.17
N PRO A 72 17.58 -3.19 -1.36
CA PRO A 72 17.41 -1.74 -1.56
C PRO A 72 16.12 -1.21 -0.94
N MET A 73 16.11 0.08 -0.59
CA MET A 73 14.93 0.81 -0.11
C MET A 73 14.72 2.08 -0.92
N GLY A 74 13.47 2.55 -0.99
CA GLY A 74 13.13 3.81 -1.66
C GLY A 74 13.14 3.73 -3.19
N ILE A 75 13.21 2.53 -3.76
CA ILE A 75 13.02 2.27 -5.20
C ILE A 75 11.77 1.44 -5.42
N THR A 76 11.24 1.46 -6.63
CA THR A 76 10.10 0.63 -6.99
C THR A 76 10.51 -0.82 -7.28
N LEU A 77 9.54 -1.73 -7.18
CA LEU A 77 9.76 -3.12 -7.57
C LEU A 77 10.15 -3.24 -9.05
N GLY A 78 9.53 -2.42 -9.92
CA GLY A 78 9.87 -2.38 -11.34
C GLY A 78 11.33 -2.00 -11.56
N GLU A 79 11.80 -0.91 -10.94
CA GLU A 79 13.21 -0.49 -11.01
C GLU A 79 14.16 -1.55 -10.48
N TYR A 80 13.79 -2.23 -9.39
CA TYR A 80 14.61 -3.30 -8.84
C TYR A 80 14.70 -4.53 -9.77
N ALA A 81 13.57 -4.91 -10.37
CA ALA A 81 13.53 -5.98 -11.37
C ALA A 81 14.40 -5.67 -12.60
N GLU A 82 14.37 -4.42 -13.07
CA GLU A 82 15.23 -3.94 -14.17
C GLU A 82 16.72 -4.00 -13.79
N GLN A 83 17.08 -3.55 -12.58
CA GLN A 83 18.47 -3.60 -12.09
C GLN A 83 19.02 -5.04 -12.03
N LEU A 84 18.19 -5.98 -11.62
CA LEU A 84 18.55 -7.41 -11.57
C LEU A 84 18.45 -8.11 -12.94
N ALA A 85 17.80 -7.50 -13.91
CA ALA A 85 17.43 -8.09 -15.20
C ALA A 85 16.64 -9.40 -15.04
N VAL A 86 15.67 -9.41 -14.12
CA VAL A 86 14.81 -10.57 -13.82
C VAL A 86 13.34 -10.17 -13.88
N HIS A 87 12.46 -11.17 -13.85
CA HIS A 87 11.02 -10.96 -13.78
C HIS A 87 10.62 -10.27 -12.44
N PRO A 88 9.61 -9.36 -12.40
CA PRO A 88 9.20 -8.69 -11.17
C PRO A 88 8.83 -9.63 -10.01
N SER A 89 8.20 -10.77 -10.29
CA SER A 89 7.92 -11.79 -9.28
C SER A 89 9.21 -12.37 -8.66
N ASP A 90 10.24 -12.55 -9.46
CA ASP A 90 11.54 -13.03 -8.96
C ASP A 90 12.25 -11.94 -8.15
N ALA A 91 12.23 -10.72 -8.64
CA ALA A 91 12.79 -9.58 -7.91
C ALA A 91 12.14 -9.44 -6.52
N LEU A 92 10.82 -9.65 -6.44
CA LEU A 92 10.09 -9.63 -5.19
C LEU A 92 10.52 -10.77 -4.26
N ALA A 93 10.69 -11.99 -4.80
CA ALA A 93 11.17 -13.13 -4.04
C ALA A 93 12.61 -12.90 -3.52
N GLU A 94 13.51 -12.38 -4.37
CA GLU A 94 14.87 -12.01 -3.97
C GLU A 94 14.86 -10.93 -2.88
N TRP A 95 13.97 -9.95 -2.99
CA TRP A 95 13.89 -8.88 -2.00
C TRP A 95 13.52 -9.43 -0.61
N PHE A 96 12.60 -10.40 -0.52
CA PHE A 96 12.27 -11.06 0.74
C PHE A 96 13.40 -11.89 1.31
N ILE A 97 14.06 -12.68 0.46
CA ILE A 97 15.19 -13.49 0.89
C ILE A 97 16.31 -12.62 1.47
N LEU A 98 16.56 -11.47 0.82
CA LEU A 98 17.63 -10.56 1.22
C LEU A 98 17.26 -9.74 2.47
N ASN A 99 16.02 -9.25 2.54
CA ASN A 99 15.63 -8.23 3.53
C ASN A 99 14.86 -8.77 4.73
N GLY A 100 14.36 -10.01 4.66
CA GLY A 100 13.55 -10.62 5.70
C GLY A 100 12.04 -10.54 5.43
N LEU A 101 11.32 -11.52 5.96
CA LEU A 101 9.90 -11.73 5.70
C LEU A 101 8.97 -10.68 6.34
N SER A 102 9.45 -9.96 7.35
CA SER A 102 8.71 -8.85 7.99
C SER A 102 8.90 -7.51 7.28
N SER A 103 9.65 -7.48 6.19
CA SER A 103 9.85 -6.28 5.38
C SER A 103 8.54 -5.79 4.77
N THR A 104 8.43 -4.48 4.53
CA THR A 104 7.19 -3.86 4.04
C THR A 104 7.39 -3.05 2.77
N VAL A 105 6.30 -2.88 2.05
CA VAL A 105 6.20 -2.00 0.88
C VAL A 105 5.20 -0.89 1.11
N THR A 106 5.34 0.17 0.36
CA THR A 106 4.37 1.24 0.25
C THR A 106 3.81 1.27 -1.16
N MET A 107 2.48 1.21 -1.29
CA MET A 107 1.80 1.40 -2.56
C MET A 107 1.45 2.87 -2.77
N PRO A 108 1.59 3.40 -3.99
CA PRO A 108 1.04 4.70 -4.31
C PRO A 108 -0.49 4.67 -4.13
N PRO A 109 -1.12 5.83 -3.86
CA PRO A 109 -2.58 5.92 -3.79
C PRO A 109 -3.20 5.47 -5.12
N TRP A 110 -4.18 4.57 -5.04
CA TRP A 110 -4.95 4.17 -6.21
C TRP A 110 -5.79 5.35 -6.72
N HIS A 111 -5.71 5.61 -8.03
CA HIS A 111 -6.56 6.60 -8.69
C HIS A 111 -6.62 7.95 -7.96
N LYS A 112 -5.46 8.51 -7.61
CA LYS A 112 -5.38 9.85 -6.99
C LYS A 112 -5.83 10.91 -8.00
N ASP A 113 -7.11 11.26 -7.94
CA ASP A 113 -7.69 12.40 -8.64
C ASP A 113 -7.75 13.60 -7.68
N ASP A 114 -6.74 14.45 -7.75
CA ASP A 114 -6.62 15.61 -6.86
C ASP A 114 -7.75 16.63 -7.04
N GLU A 115 -8.28 16.78 -8.25
CA GLU A 115 -9.40 17.67 -8.52
C GLU A 115 -10.68 17.13 -7.89
N MET A 116 -10.95 15.85 -8.06
CA MET A 116 -12.11 15.20 -7.44
C MET A 116 -12.02 15.24 -5.91
N ILE A 117 -10.85 14.95 -5.33
CA ILE A 117 -10.64 15.00 -3.87
C ILE A 117 -10.90 16.42 -3.36
N THR A 118 -10.36 17.45 -4.02
CA THR A 118 -10.56 18.85 -3.66
C THR A 118 -12.05 19.22 -3.74
N ARG A 119 -12.74 18.81 -4.81
CA ARG A 119 -14.19 19.05 -4.98
C ARG A 119 -15.01 18.39 -3.90
N LEU A 120 -14.74 17.12 -3.57
CA LEU A 120 -15.44 16.39 -2.52
C LEU A 120 -15.15 16.99 -1.13
N THR A 121 -13.92 17.45 -0.88
CA THR A 121 -13.57 18.13 0.37
C THR A 121 -14.39 19.41 0.55
N ARG A 122 -14.71 20.13 -0.51
CA ARG A 122 -15.54 21.35 -0.50
C ARG A 122 -17.05 21.08 -0.50
N ASP A 123 -17.48 19.91 -0.96
CA ASP A 123 -18.91 19.58 -1.05
C ASP A 123 -19.53 19.48 0.34
N PRO A 124 -20.61 20.23 0.63
CA PRO A 124 -21.25 20.23 1.96
C PRO A 124 -21.89 18.90 2.36
N TYR A 125 -22.20 18.06 1.38
CA TYR A 125 -22.83 16.75 1.61
C TYR A 125 -21.82 15.58 1.65
N ALA A 126 -20.61 15.80 1.17
CA ALA A 126 -19.57 14.79 1.25
C ALA A 126 -18.87 14.84 2.61
N VAL A 127 -19.15 13.85 3.42
CA VAL A 127 -18.50 13.64 4.72
C VAL A 127 -17.59 12.44 4.58
N GLY A 128 -16.30 12.67 4.41
CA GLY A 128 -15.32 11.63 4.24
C GLY A 128 -14.17 11.80 5.22
N ASN A 129 -13.98 10.83 6.06
CA ASN A 129 -12.76 10.72 6.87
C ASN A 129 -12.69 9.30 7.41
N ILE A 130 -12.23 8.37 6.57
CA ILE A 130 -12.01 6.99 7.00
C ILE A 130 -10.51 6.86 7.28
N ASN A 131 -10.22 6.43 8.49
CA ASN A 131 -8.88 6.03 8.90
C ASN A 131 -8.94 4.55 9.29
N ASP A 132 -8.42 3.70 8.44
CA ASP A 132 -8.36 2.26 8.67
C ASP A 132 -7.10 1.85 9.47
N SER A 133 -6.52 2.80 10.21
CA SER A 133 -5.33 2.56 11.01
C SER A 133 -5.63 1.59 12.13
N GLY A 134 -4.79 0.55 12.23
CA GLY A 134 -4.89 -0.48 13.25
C GLY A 134 -5.85 -1.63 12.94
N ALA A 135 -6.68 -1.56 11.90
CA ALA A 135 -7.57 -2.65 11.52
C ALA A 135 -6.77 -3.88 11.05
N HIS A 136 -5.71 -3.67 10.30
CA HIS A 136 -4.83 -4.72 9.78
C HIS A 136 -3.37 -4.29 9.86
N GLY A 137 -2.82 -4.19 11.05
CA GLY A 137 -1.51 -3.59 11.29
C GLY A 137 -0.34 -4.12 10.43
N GLN A 138 -0.47 -5.30 9.85
CA GLN A 138 0.51 -5.87 8.91
C GLN A 138 0.08 -5.79 7.45
N LEU A 139 -1.20 -5.57 7.15
CA LEU A 139 -1.72 -5.57 5.78
C LEU A 139 -1.92 -4.14 5.26
N PHE A 140 -2.66 -3.34 5.98
CA PHE A 140 -2.94 -1.95 5.63
C PHE A 140 -2.77 -1.06 6.84
N CYS A 141 -1.95 -0.05 6.73
CA CYS A 141 -1.82 0.96 7.76
C CYS A 141 -1.95 2.36 7.14
N GLY A 142 -3.15 2.93 7.27
CA GLY A 142 -3.46 4.31 6.87
C GLY A 142 -3.25 5.32 7.98
N ALA A 143 -2.50 4.97 9.03
CA ALA A 143 -2.23 5.89 10.13
C ALA A 143 -1.58 7.18 9.64
N GLY A 144 -2.21 8.31 9.93
CA GLY A 144 -1.72 9.63 9.50
C GLY A 144 -2.18 10.06 8.10
N ASP A 145 -2.95 9.27 7.36
CA ASP A 145 -3.42 9.66 6.03
C ASP A 145 -4.25 10.95 6.05
N ASN A 146 -4.94 11.25 7.15
CA ASN A 146 -5.62 12.53 7.34
C ASN A 146 -4.69 13.74 7.27
N LEU A 147 -3.40 13.57 7.58
CA LEU A 147 -2.40 14.63 7.46
C LEU A 147 -2.07 14.97 6.01
N LEU A 148 -2.38 14.09 5.06
CA LEU A 148 -2.17 14.33 3.63
C LEU A 148 -2.99 15.54 3.13
N LEU A 149 -4.14 15.83 3.74
CA LEU A 149 -4.87 17.07 3.43
C LEU A 149 -4.01 18.31 3.68
N TYR A 150 -3.19 18.32 4.71
CA TYR A 150 -2.30 19.44 5.04
C TYR A 150 -1.00 19.40 4.24
N THR A 151 -0.36 18.24 4.14
CA THR A 151 0.96 18.10 3.51
C THR A 151 0.91 18.19 1.98
N ASP A 152 -0.15 17.67 1.36
CA ASP A 152 -0.26 17.58 -0.09
C ASP A 152 -1.21 18.65 -0.66
N TYR A 153 -2.33 18.91 0.02
CA TYR A 153 -3.36 19.79 -0.53
C TYR A 153 -3.24 21.23 -0.03
N VAL A 154 -2.99 21.47 1.26
CA VAL A 154 -2.81 22.83 1.76
C VAL A 154 -1.45 23.38 1.32
N LYS A 155 -0.35 22.66 1.54
CA LYS A 155 0.97 23.09 1.06
C LYS A 155 1.04 23.17 -0.47
N GLY A 156 0.28 22.32 -1.17
CA GLY A 156 0.15 22.35 -2.63
C GLY A 156 -0.79 23.44 -3.16
N ASN A 157 -1.32 24.33 -2.30
CA ASN A 157 -2.26 25.42 -2.65
C ASN A 157 -3.55 24.94 -3.35
N LYS A 158 -4.00 23.71 -3.09
CA LYS A 158 -5.25 23.14 -3.62
C LYS A 158 -6.42 23.37 -2.69
N LEU A 159 -6.17 23.44 -1.38
CA LEU A 159 -7.12 23.77 -0.32
C LEU A 159 -6.56 24.87 0.57
N SER A 160 -7.43 25.68 1.18
CA SER A 160 -7.04 26.52 2.30
C SER A 160 -6.91 25.67 3.59
N ILE A 161 -6.22 26.21 4.60
CA ILE A 161 -6.14 25.55 5.90
C ILE A 161 -7.51 25.41 6.55
N GLU A 162 -8.38 26.44 6.40
CA GLU A 162 -9.74 26.47 6.93
C GLU A 162 -10.59 25.39 6.26
N GLU A 163 -10.50 25.20 4.94
CA GLU A 163 -11.21 24.15 4.22
C GLU A 163 -10.79 22.76 4.72
N ALA A 164 -9.50 22.53 4.90
CA ALA A 164 -8.98 21.26 5.39
C ALA A 164 -9.41 20.99 6.84
N VAL A 165 -9.32 21.98 7.73
CA VAL A 165 -9.77 21.87 9.13
C VAL A 165 -11.28 21.62 9.17
N CYS A 166 -12.07 22.44 8.48
CA CYS A 166 -13.52 22.31 8.45
C CYS A 166 -13.96 20.92 7.98
N SER A 167 -13.29 20.35 6.98
CA SER A 167 -13.62 19.00 6.47
C SER A 167 -13.43 17.89 7.51
N GLN A 168 -12.50 18.08 8.44
CA GLN A 168 -12.18 17.10 9.48
C GLN A 168 -12.88 17.36 10.82
N THR A 169 -13.48 18.52 10.99
CA THR A 169 -14.09 18.94 12.26
C THR A 169 -15.52 19.39 12.09
N GLY A 170 -15.76 20.59 11.58
CA GLY A 170 -17.10 21.24 11.49
C GLY A 170 -18.09 20.44 10.65
N LYS A 171 -17.67 19.92 9.50
CA LYS A 171 -18.56 19.09 8.67
C LYS A 171 -19.00 17.82 9.39
N LEU A 172 -18.06 17.14 10.08
CA LEU A 172 -18.36 15.94 10.84
C LEU A 172 -19.29 16.26 12.02
N ALA A 173 -18.99 17.31 12.78
CA ALA A 173 -19.82 17.75 13.88
C ALA A 173 -21.26 18.06 13.43
N ASN A 174 -21.42 18.83 12.36
CA ASN A 174 -22.74 19.13 11.79
C ASN A 174 -23.46 17.87 11.32
N HIS A 175 -22.77 16.95 10.65
CA HIS A 175 -23.36 15.70 10.16
C HIS A 175 -23.90 14.82 11.30
N PHE A 176 -23.16 14.74 12.40
CA PHE A 176 -23.56 13.97 13.57
C PHE A 176 -24.40 14.77 14.60
N GLY A 177 -24.75 16.03 14.32
CA GLY A 177 -25.60 16.85 15.18
C GLY A 177 -24.90 17.37 16.43
N PHE A 178 -23.58 17.46 16.47
CA PHE A 178 -22.87 18.11 17.56
C PHE A 178 -22.92 19.63 17.40
N THR A 179 -23.42 20.33 18.41
CA THR A 179 -23.60 21.78 18.39
C THR A 179 -22.61 22.57 19.24
N ASP A 180 -21.76 21.87 19.98
CA ASP A 180 -20.83 22.41 20.98
C ASP A 180 -19.35 22.17 20.62
N ARG A 181 -19.09 21.70 19.40
CA ARG A 181 -17.73 21.37 18.93
C ARG A 181 -17.64 21.38 17.40
N GLY A 182 -16.40 21.36 16.90
CA GLY A 182 -16.13 21.31 15.46
C GLY A 182 -15.93 22.70 14.83
N GLU A 183 -15.68 23.72 15.63
CA GLU A 183 -15.30 25.06 15.15
C GLU A 183 -13.83 25.14 14.73
#